data_4df50d5a386ccaccc1d57b51c5fabd60
#
_entry.id   4df50d5a386ccaccc1d57b51c5fabd60
#
_cell.length_a   1.000
_cell.length_b   1.000
_cell.length_c   1.000
_cell.angle_alpha   90.00
_cell.angle_beta   90.00
_cell.angle_gamma   90.00
#
_symmetry.space_group_name_H-M   'P 1'
#
loop_
_entity.id
_entity.type
_entity.pdbx_description
1 polymer ?
#
loop_
_entity_poly.entity_id
_entity_poly.type
_entity_poly.pdbx_seq_one_letter_code
_entity_poly.pdbx_strand_id
1 'polypeptide(L)'
;MITVIIPTLNEQNTISQVIELVEKSANVSEILVVDDKSLDSTVKIARAKNVKIYTSTKLGKGSSMYEGMLLATNGIIVYLDADITTYPENIVNLLTDPIINNTADFVKATFNRQAGRVTELVAKPLLSLLFPELAHFSQPLSGM
;
A
#
# COMPACT_ATOMS: atom_id res chain seq x y z
N MET A 1 5.64 1.71 -16.59
CA MET A 1 6.46 1.07 -15.55
C MET A 1 5.95 1.54 -14.20
N ILE A 2 5.82 0.61 -13.25
CA ILE A 2 5.16 0.80 -11.95
C ILE A 2 6.13 0.41 -10.85
N THR A 3 6.18 1.20 -9.77
CA THR A 3 6.78 0.82 -8.48
C THR A 3 5.68 0.40 -7.53
N VAL A 4 5.79 -0.82 -6.98
CA VAL A 4 4.93 -1.27 -5.88
C VAL A 4 5.69 -1.12 -4.57
N ILE A 5 5.13 -0.38 -3.63
CA ILE A 5 5.67 -0.17 -2.29
C ILE A 5 4.87 -1.00 -1.30
N ILE A 6 5.56 -1.78 -0.50
CA ILE A 6 4.97 -2.65 0.52
C ILE A 6 5.54 -2.24 1.88
N PRO A 7 4.86 -1.31 2.61
CA PRO A 7 5.22 -1.01 3.99
C PRO A 7 4.97 -2.24 4.85
N THR A 8 5.93 -2.61 5.70
CA THR A 8 5.84 -3.86 6.45
C THR A 8 6.38 -3.73 7.87
N LEU A 9 5.74 -4.42 8.81
CA LEU A 9 6.16 -4.53 10.20
C LEU A 9 5.67 -5.87 10.78
N ASN A 10 6.59 -6.81 11.00
CA ASN A 10 6.29 -8.14 11.55
C ASN A 10 5.26 -8.95 10.75
N GLU A 11 5.46 -9.03 9.44
CA GLU A 11 4.55 -9.69 8.49
C GLU A 11 5.15 -10.98 7.88
N GLN A 12 5.93 -11.74 8.67
CA GLN A 12 6.61 -12.94 8.20
C GLN A 12 5.68 -14.01 7.58
N ASN A 13 4.39 -14.02 7.97
CA ASN A 13 3.45 -15.04 7.50
C ASN A 13 2.82 -14.71 6.14
N THR A 14 2.84 -13.44 5.73
CA THR A 14 2.06 -12.93 4.60
C THR A 14 2.90 -12.28 3.53
N ILE A 15 4.03 -11.68 3.89
CA ILE A 15 4.89 -10.89 2.98
C ILE A 15 5.29 -11.65 1.70
N SER A 16 5.59 -12.96 1.80
CA SER A 16 5.95 -13.76 0.63
C SER A 16 4.84 -13.84 -0.40
N GLN A 17 3.60 -14.04 0.06
CA GLN A 17 2.42 -14.15 -0.80
C GLN A 17 2.13 -12.83 -1.52
N VAL A 18 2.26 -11.70 -0.81
CA VAL A 18 2.05 -10.39 -1.40
C VAL A 18 3.12 -10.08 -2.44
N ILE A 19 4.39 -10.36 -2.17
CA ILE A 19 5.47 -10.19 -3.16
C ILE A 19 5.22 -11.06 -4.39
N GLU A 20 4.92 -12.34 -4.23
CA GLU A 20 4.65 -13.27 -5.33
C GLU A 20 3.45 -12.85 -6.18
N LEU A 21 2.44 -12.25 -5.56
CA LEU A 21 1.31 -11.69 -6.27
C LEU A 21 1.74 -10.52 -7.17
N VAL A 22 2.56 -9.62 -6.64
CA VAL A 22 3.05 -8.44 -7.37
C VAL A 22 3.99 -8.84 -8.50
N GLU A 23 4.85 -9.84 -8.30
CA GLU A 23 5.78 -10.37 -9.32
C GLU A 23 5.07 -10.89 -10.57
N LYS A 24 3.82 -11.32 -10.47
CA LYS A 24 3.00 -11.77 -11.62
C LYS A 24 2.56 -10.63 -12.54
N SER A 25 2.63 -9.38 -12.09
CA SER A 25 2.19 -8.22 -12.87
C SER A 25 3.27 -7.76 -13.84
N ALA A 26 3.05 -7.92 -15.13
CA ALA A 26 4.02 -7.61 -16.19
C ALA A 26 4.44 -6.12 -16.24
N ASN A 27 3.61 -5.22 -15.75
CA ASN A 27 3.88 -3.77 -15.76
C ASN A 27 4.69 -3.28 -14.55
N VAL A 28 4.92 -4.13 -13.56
CA VAL A 28 5.74 -3.82 -12.39
C VAL A 28 7.21 -4.01 -12.73
N SER A 29 7.99 -2.96 -12.57
CA SER A 29 9.44 -3.00 -12.78
C SER A 29 10.23 -2.82 -11.49
N GLU A 30 9.55 -2.46 -10.41
CA GLU A 30 10.18 -2.27 -9.11
C GLU A 30 9.22 -2.68 -7.98
N ILE A 31 9.73 -3.51 -7.09
CA ILE A 31 9.06 -3.83 -5.82
C ILE A 31 9.97 -3.33 -4.70
N LEU A 32 9.43 -2.45 -3.85
CA LEU A 32 10.13 -1.86 -2.73
C LEU A 32 9.45 -2.24 -1.42
N VAL A 33 10.07 -3.10 -0.65
CA VAL A 33 9.65 -3.43 0.72
C VAL A 33 10.26 -2.40 1.65
N VAL A 34 9.43 -1.66 2.36
CA VAL A 34 9.88 -0.68 3.36
C VAL A 34 9.58 -1.21 4.75
N ASP A 35 10.63 -1.71 5.40
CA ASP A 35 10.55 -2.36 6.70
C ASP A 35 10.60 -1.35 7.84
N ASP A 36 9.58 -1.35 8.69
CA ASP A 36 9.47 -0.50 9.88
C ASP A 36 10.12 -1.15 11.12
N LYS A 37 11.32 -1.73 10.92
CA LYS A 37 12.13 -2.39 11.96
C LYS A 37 11.48 -3.66 12.52
N SER A 38 11.07 -4.56 11.64
CA SER A 38 10.56 -5.88 12.02
C SER A 38 11.54 -6.65 12.88
N LEU A 39 11.00 -7.34 13.89
CA LEU A 39 11.77 -8.18 14.82
C LEU A 39 11.67 -9.68 14.49
N ASP A 40 10.79 -10.04 13.56
CA ASP A 40 10.57 -11.41 13.11
C ASP A 40 11.37 -11.74 11.83
N SER A 41 10.97 -12.78 11.11
CA SER A 41 11.65 -13.20 9.89
C SER A 41 11.25 -12.42 8.62
N THR A 42 10.46 -11.35 8.72
CA THR A 42 9.92 -10.58 7.58
C THR A 42 11.02 -10.18 6.59
N VAL A 43 12.04 -9.47 7.08
CA VAL A 43 13.15 -9.00 6.23
C VAL A 43 13.92 -10.16 5.60
N LYS A 44 14.12 -11.25 6.34
CA LYS A 44 14.81 -12.44 5.83
C LYS A 44 14.04 -13.08 4.68
N ILE A 45 12.71 -13.17 4.82
CA ILE A 45 11.83 -13.74 3.79
C ILE A 45 11.82 -12.82 2.55
N ALA A 46 11.67 -11.52 2.73
CA ALA A 46 11.69 -10.57 1.62
C ALA A 46 13.04 -10.59 0.85
N ARG A 47 14.17 -10.72 1.56
CA ARG A 47 15.49 -10.84 0.92
C ARG A 47 15.67 -12.06 0.03
N ALA A 48 14.92 -13.12 0.25
CA ALA A 48 14.94 -14.30 -0.59
C ALA A 48 14.20 -14.09 -1.93
N LYS A 49 13.51 -12.98 -2.09
CA LYS A 49 12.83 -12.56 -3.31
C LYS A 49 13.63 -11.48 -4.05
N ASN A 50 13.36 -11.31 -5.32
CA ASN A 50 14.02 -10.28 -6.15
C ASN A 50 13.40 -8.89 -5.93
N VAL A 51 13.47 -8.38 -4.71
CA VAL A 51 12.88 -7.09 -4.31
C VAL A 51 13.91 -6.18 -3.66
N LYS A 52 13.70 -4.88 -3.77
CA LYS A 52 14.47 -3.90 -3.01
C LYS A 52 13.93 -3.82 -1.59
N ILE A 53 14.83 -3.74 -0.61
CA ILE A 53 14.46 -3.62 0.81
C ILE A 53 15.12 -2.39 1.38
N TYR A 54 14.32 -1.60 2.07
CA TYR A 54 14.76 -0.41 2.78
C TYR A 54 14.21 -0.46 4.22
N THR A 55 15.04 -0.14 5.20
CA THR A 55 14.58 -0.01 6.58
C THR A 55 14.25 1.44 6.87
N SER A 56 13.03 1.71 7.27
CA SER A 56 12.54 3.07 7.56
C SER A 56 13.36 3.75 8.64
N THR A 57 13.68 5.03 8.44
CA THR A 57 14.42 5.84 9.41
C THR A 57 13.55 6.21 10.60
N LYS A 58 12.24 6.40 10.37
CA LYS A 58 11.24 6.76 11.38
C LYS A 58 10.21 5.66 11.52
N LEU A 59 9.72 5.44 12.73
CA LEU A 59 8.66 4.49 13.02
C LEU A 59 7.31 4.99 12.47
N GLY A 60 6.51 4.04 12.05
CA GLY A 60 5.12 4.23 11.65
C GLY A 60 4.88 4.10 10.15
N LYS A 61 3.77 3.46 9.79
CA LYS A 61 3.36 3.15 8.42
C LYS A 61 3.42 4.37 7.49
N GLY A 62 2.94 5.53 7.95
CA GLY A 62 2.98 6.75 7.15
C GLY A 62 4.39 7.22 6.80
N SER A 63 5.36 7.05 7.72
CA SER A 63 6.77 7.34 7.46
C SER A 63 7.33 6.38 6.43
N SER A 64 7.07 5.09 6.58
CA SER A 64 7.51 4.04 5.63
C SER A 64 6.93 4.28 4.23
N MET A 65 5.66 4.66 4.13
CA MET A 65 5.02 5.02 2.85
C MET A 65 5.70 6.24 2.21
N TYR A 66 5.96 7.30 2.98
CA TYR A 66 6.60 8.51 2.50
C TYR A 66 8.04 8.26 2.03
N GLU A 67 8.83 7.54 2.83
CA GLU A 67 10.20 7.19 2.45
C GLU A 67 10.23 6.28 1.21
N GLY A 68 9.31 5.33 1.11
CA GLY A 68 9.13 4.50 -0.07
C GLY A 68 8.83 5.32 -1.32
N MET A 69 7.95 6.33 -1.22
CA MET A 69 7.65 7.23 -2.31
C MET A 69 8.90 7.99 -2.80
N LEU A 70 9.74 8.46 -1.89
CA LEU A 70 10.97 9.16 -2.24
C LEU A 70 12.02 8.27 -2.90
N LEU A 71 11.97 6.96 -2.64
CA LEU A 71 12.88 5.96 -3.19
C LEU A 71 12.39 5.34 -4.51
N ALA A 72 11.10 5.50 -4.82
CA ALA A 72 10.49 4.96 -6.02
C ALA A 72 11.11 5.56 -7.28
N THR A 73 11.37 4.71 -8.28
CA THR A 73 12.02 5.13 -9.54
C THR A 73 11.04 5.36 -10.68
N ASN A 74 9.78 4.95 -10.52
CA ASN A 74 8.74 5.10 -11.55
C ASN A 74 7.71 6.17 -11.18
N GLY A 75 7.07 6.76 -12.18
CA GLY A 75 6.06 7.80 -12.00
C GLY A 75 4.71 7.28 -11.49
N ILE A 76 4.42 5.99 -11.66
CA ILE A 76 3.22 5.36 -11.10
C ILE A 76 3.62 4.54 -9.88
N ILE A 77 3.02 4.86 -8.74
CA ILE A 77 3.29 4.22 -7.46
C ILE A 77 2.02 3.52 -6.97
N VAL A 78 2.16 2.28 -6.55
CA VAL A 78 1.10 1.51 -5.90
C VAL A 78 1.54 1.15 -4.49
N TYR A 79 0.66 1.34 -3.52
CA TYR A 79 0.86 0.84 -2.16
C TYR A 79 0.02 -0.40 -1.94
N LEU A 80 0.62 -1.46 -1.42
CA LEU A 80 -0.08 -2.66 -0.98
C LEU A 80 0.31 -3.00 0.46
N ASP A 81 -0.68 -3.34 1.27
CA ASP A 81 -0.43 -3.78 2.64
C ASP A 81 0.13 -5.20 2.65
N ALA A 82 1.13 -5.45 3.49
CA ALA A 82 1.82 -6.73 3.58
C ALA A 82 0.99 -7.83 4.27
N ASP A 83 -0.07 -7.47 5.01
CA ASP A 83 -0.93 -8.36 5.79
C ASP A 83 -2.21 -8.80 5.05
N ILE A 84 -2.47 -8.29 3.86
CA ILE A 84 -3.66 -8.63 3.09
C ILE A 84 -3.34 -9.76 2.11
N THR A 85 -3.85 -10.95 2.39
CA THR A 85 -3.68 -12.15 1.55
C THR A 85 -4.83 -12.40 0.58
N THR A 86 -5.89 -11.60 0.66
CA THR A 86 -7.12 -11.75 -0.15
C THR A 86 -7.15 -10.82 -1.35
N TYR A 87 -6.04 -10.23 -1.74
CA TYR A 87 -5.97 -9.45 -2.96
C TYR A 87 -6.32 -10.29 -4.19
N PRO A 88 -7.11 -9.75 -5.13
CA PRO A 88 -7.29 -10.41 -6.43
C PRO A 88 -5.97 -10.44 -7.21
N GLU A 89 -5.78 -11.46 -8.04
CA GLU A 89 -4.51 -11.62 -8.80
C GLU A 89 -4.16 -10.42 -9.68
N ASN A 90 -5.15 -9.69 -10.14
CA ASN A 90 -4.98 -8.50 -10.99
C ASN A 90 -5.03 -7.18 -10.21
N ILE A 91 -4.80 -7.18 -8.89
CA ILE A 91 -4.93 -5.98 -8.04
C ILE A 91 -4.10 -4.80 -8.56
N VAL A 92 -2.89 -5.05 -9.02
CA VAL A 92 -2.02 -3.97 -9.55
C VAL A 92 -2.67 -3.33 -10.77
N ASN A 93 -3.18 -4.12 -11.71
CA ASN A 93 -3.85 -3.61 -12.91
C ASN A 93 -5.12 -2.82 -12.54
N LEU A 94 -5.95 -3.36 -11.63
CA LEU A 94 -7.15 -2.66 -11.17
C LEU A 94 -6.86 -1.27 -10.61
N LEU A 95 -5.72 -1.11 -9.92
CA LEU A 95 -5.30 0.17 -9.35
C LEU A 95 -4.64 1.08 -10.38
N THR A 96 -3.96 0.53 -11.39
CA THR A 96 -3.13 1.34 -12.30
C THR A 96 -3.76 1.60 -13.67
N ASP A 97 -4.66 0.75 -14.16
CA ASP A 97 -5.29 0.94 -15.47
C ASP A 97 -6.01 2.28 -15.61
N PRO A 98 -6.77 2.79 -14.61
CA PRO A 98 -7.39 4.11 -14.73
C PRO A 98 -6.36 5.24 -14.86
N ILE A 99 -5.19 5.12 -14.21
CA ILE A 99 -4.10 6.11 -14.29
C ILE A 99 -3.42 6.02 -15.65
N ILE A 100 -3.09 4.81 -16.10
CA ILE A 100 -2.44 4.58 -17.40
C ILE A 100 -3.32 5.09 -18.55
N ASN A 101 -4.63 4.91 -18.44
CA ASN A 101 -5.60 5.36 -19.43
C ASN A 101 -5.98 6.85 -19.29
N ASN A 102 -5.35 7.60 -18.38
CA ASN A 102 -5.61 9.02 -18.12
C ASN A 102 -7.08 9.31 -17.73
N THR A 103 -7.75 8.37 -17.07
CA THR A 103 -9.12 8.54 -16.57
C THR A 103 -9.17 8.90 -15.09
N ALA A 104 -8.04 8.76 -14.38
CA ALA A 104 -7.88 9.14 -12.98
C ALA A 104 -6.42 9.50 -12.69
N ASP A 105 -6.19 10.42 -11.75
CA ASP A 105 -4.87 10.76 -11.21
C ASP A 105 -4.58 10.00 -9.90
N PHE A 106 -5.62 9.50 -9.26
CA PHE A 106 -5.54 8.74 -8.01
C PHE A 106 -6.61 7.65 -7.98
N VAL A 107 -6.21 6.44 -7.60
CA VAL A 107 -7.12 5.29 -7.45
C VAL A 107 -6.96 4.71 -6.07
N LYS A 108 -8.07 4.46 -5.41
CA LYS A 108 -8.13 3.82 -4.10
C LYS A 108 -9.06 2.63 -4.13
N ALA A 109 -8.59 1.48 -3.66
CA ALA A 109 -9.44 0.31 -3.48
C ALA A 109 -10.53 0.58 -2.44
N THR A 110 -11.73 0.08 -2.71
CA THR A 110 -12.83 0.05 -1.75
C THR A 110 -13.03 -1.38 -1.27
N PHE A 111 -13.21 -1.52 0.04
CA PHE A 111 -13.50 -2.80 0.65
C PHE A 111 -14.94 -2.79 1.17
N ASN A 112 -15.65 -3.87 0.92
CA ASN A 112 -16.98 -4.07 1.51
C ASN A 112 -16.83 -4.47 2.99
N ARG A 113 -16.29 -3.56 3.79
CA ARG A 113 -15.95 -3.74 5.20
C ARG A 113 -16.67 -2.68 6.04
N GLN A 114 -17.24 -3.09 7.15
CA GLN A 114 -17.73 -2.11 8.12
C GLN A 114 -16.55 -1.27 8.62
N ALA A 115 -16.70 0.05 8.56
CA ALA A 115 -15.69 0.97 9.02
C ALA A 115 -15.41 0.75 10.52
N GLY A 116 -14.13 0.83 10.90
CA GLY A 116 -13.72 0.72 12.30
C GLY A 116 -14.21 1.90 13.15
N ARG A 117 -14.22 1.73 14.47
CA ARG A 117 -14.68 2.76 15.42
C ARG A 117 -14.00 4.11 15.21
N VAL A 118 -12.70 4.14 14.93
CA VAL A 118 -11.96 5.37 14.68
C VAL A 118 -12.48 6.08 13.43
N THR A 119 -12.78 5.34 12.38
CA THR A 119 -13.34 5.92 11.15
C THR A 119 -14.71 6.53 11.41
N GLU A 120 -15.60 5.82 12.09
CA GLU A 120 -16.99 6.29 12.33
C GLU A 120 -17.06 7.42 13.37
N LEU A 121 -16.31 7.33 14.46
CA LEU A 121 -16.44 8.24 15.61
C LEU A 121 -15.50 9.46 15.54
N VAL A 122 -14.45 9.39 14.74
CA VAL A 122 -13.43 10.44 14.67
C VAL A 122 -13.23 10.94 13.25
N ALA A 123 -12.83 10.08 12.31
CA ALA A 123 -12.44 10.52 10.98
C ALA A 123 -13.61 11.13 10.19
N LYS A 124 -14.75 10.46 10.13
CA LYS A 124 -15.93 10.98 9.41
C LYS A 124 -16.45 12.30 10.00
N PRO A 125 -16.67 12.42 11.32
CA PRO A 125 -17.09 13.70 11.91
C PRO A 125 -16.10 14.83 11.67
N LEU A 126 -14.80 14.59 11.82
CA LEU A 126 -13.77 15.60 11.59
C LEU A 126 -13.69 16.01 10.11
N LEU A 127 -13.76 15.06 9.18
CA LEU A 127 -13.79 15.38 7.76
C LEU A 127 -15.03 16.21 7.40
N SER A 128 -16.20 15.83 7.90
CA SER A 128 -17.44 16.57 7.65
C SER A 128 -17.40 17.99 8.21
N LEU A 129 -16.69 18.20 9.31
CA LEU A 129 -16.56 19.50 9.95
C LEU A 129 -15.49 20.39 9.31
N LEU A 130 -14.31 19.82 9.03
CA LEU A 130 -13.12 20.57 8.61
C LEU A 130 -12.92 20.59 7.09
N PHE A 131 -13.39 19.53 6.40
CA PHE A 131 -13.20 19.31 4.96
C PHE A 131 -14.46 18.69 4.35
N PRO A 132 -15.59 19.40 4.33
CA PRO A 132 -16.88 18.85 3.88
C PRO A 132 -16.83 18.34 2.43
N GLU A 133 -16.01 18.94 1.59
CA GLU A 133 -15.76 18.50 0.21
C GLU A 133 -15.14 17.09 0.11
N LEU A 134 -14.45 16.64 1.15
CA LEU A 134 -13.83 15.31 1.22
C LEU A 134 -14.69 14.28 1.94
N ALA A 135 -15.78 14.70 2.57
CA ALA A 135 -16.63 13.82 3.39
C ALA A 135 -17.32 12.70 2.58
N HIS A 136 -17.46 12.88 1.27
CA HIS A 136 -18.08 11.91 0.37
C HIS A 136 -17.12 10.77 -0.04
N PHE A 137 -15.82 10.91 0.17
CA PHE A 137 -14.87 9.83 -0.13
C PHE A 137 -15.07 8.66 0.81
N SER A 138 -14.91 7.45 0.25
CA SER A 138 -15.00 6.22 1.05
C SER A 138 -13.91 6.16 2.12
N GLN A 139 -14.30 5.71 3.31
CA GLN A 139 -13.41 5.60 4.47
C GLN A 139 -13.00 4.15 4.74
N PRO A 140 -11.82 3.91 5.31
CA PRO A 140 -10.79 4.91 5.69
C PRO A 140 -10.02 5.46 4.48
N LEU A 141 -9.62 6.73 4.55
CA LEU A 141 -8.80 7.35 3.49
C LEU A 141 -7.39 6.75 3.41
N SER A 142 -6.90 6.23 4.53
CA SER A 142 -5.56 5.63 4.66
C SER A 142 -5.53 4.12 4.43
N GLY A 143 -6.65 3.51 4.11
CA GLY A 143 -6.69 2.06 3.92
C GLY A 143 -6.51 1.68 2.48
N MET A 144 -5.70 0.72 2.24
CA MET A 144 -5.66 -0.04 1.00
C MET A 144 -5.82 -1.46 1.27
#